data_fd0bdfe706d774f7a01be0458e3e3814
#
_entry.id   fd0bdfe706d774f7a01be0458e3e3814
#
_cell.length_a   1.000
_cell.length_b   1.000
_cell.length_c   1.000
_cell.angle_alpha   90.00
_cell.angle_beta   90.00
_cell.angle_gamma   90.00
#
_symmetry.space_group_name_H-M   'P 1'
#
loop_
_entity.id
_entity.type
_entity.pdbx_description
1 polymer ?
#
loop_
_entity_poly.entity_id
_entity_poly.type
_entity_poly.pdbx_seq_one_letter_code
_entity_poly.pdbx_strand_id
1 'polypeptide(L)'
;MSNLGFPFRPVHPGELLKDELEYRNLSQKSIAKQLGIPYTAFNEILNGKRPITTDFAMIMEAALGVPAYILAGMQTDYNLQMAQKDSKLNKRLSEIHKIATIFY
;
A
#
# COMPACT_ATOMS: atom_id res chain seq x y z
N MET A 1 -13.60 -16.39 9.84
CA MET A 1 -13.05 -16.03 9.34
C MET A 1 -13.07 -15.51 8.53
N SER A 2 -13.19 -15.34 8.27
CA SER A 2 -13.05 -15.01 7.62
C SER A 2 -12.31 -14.37 6.98
N ASN A 3 -11.71 -14.39 6.99
CA ASN A 3 -10.58 -13.99 6.22
C ASN A 3 -10.62 -14.37 4.78
N LEU A 4 -11.72 -14.32 4.19
CA LEU A 4 -11.87 -14.69 2.81
C LEU A 4 -10.98 -13.81 1.94
N GLY A 5 -9.92 -14.36 1.37
CA GLY A 5 -9.00 -13.64 0.53
C GLY A 5 -7.90 -12.87 1.24
N PHE A 6 -7.98 -12.75 2.56
CA PHE A 6 -6.97 -12.00 3.31
C PHE A 6 -6.58 -12.77 4.56
N PRO A 7 -5.77 -13.81 4.41
CA PRO A 7 -5.48 -14.74 5.50
C PRO A 7 -4.66 -14.13 6.63
N PHE A 8 -3.89 -13.09 6.37
CA PHE A 8 -2.95 -12.56 7.35
C PHE A 8 -3.16 -11.07 7.53
N ARG A 9 -2.22 -10.43 8.18
CA ARG A 9 -2.24 -8.99 8.31
C ARG A 9 -2.08 -8.33 6.94
N PRO A 10 -2.60 -7.13 6.77
CA PRO A 10 -2.37 -6.38 5.53
C PRO A 10 -0.88 -6.11 5.31
N VAL A 11 -0.44 -6.21 4.08
CA VAL A 11 0.95 -5.98 3.72
C VAL A 11 1.02 -4.71 2.88
N HIS A 12 1.67 -3.69 3.43
CA HIS A 12 1.89 -2.43 2.71
C HIS A 12 3.02 -2.63 1.70
N PRO A 13 2.88 -2.08 0.48
CA PRO A 13 3.94 -2.24 -0.54
C PRO A 13 5.28 -1.64 -0.11
N GLY A 14 5.29 -0.74 0.85
CA GLY A 14 6.53 -0.23 1.43
C GLY A 14 7.40 -1.32 2.03
N GLU A 15 6.79 -2.39 2.56
CA GLU A 15 7.54 -3.51 3.11
C GLU A 15 8.33 -4.23 2.02
N LEU A 16 7.72 -4.43 0.85
CA LEU A 16 8.39 -5.07 -0.26
C LEU A 16 9.59 -4.23 -0.71
N LEU A 17 9.39 -2.91 -0.81
CA LEU A 17 10.46 -2.01 -1.21
C LEU A 17 11.59 -1.98 -0.18
N LYS A 18 11.23 -1.99 1.10
CA LYS A 18 12.23 -2.02 2.17
C LYS A 18 13.07 -3.28 2.08
N ASP A 19 12.42 -4.43 1.85
CA ASP A 19 13.12 -5.71 1.69
C ASP A 19 14.04 -5.68 0.46
N GLU A 20 13.57 -5.08 -0.64
CA GLU A 20 14.38 -4.96 -1.85
C GLU A 20 15.64 -4.13 -1.60
N LEU A 21 15.52 -3.02 -0.89
CA LEU A 21 16.67 -2.20 -0.57
C LEU A 21 17.66 -2.96 0.31
N GLU A 22 17.15 -3.69 1.31
CA GLU A 22 18.00 -4.49 2.18
C GLU A 22 18.70 -5.60 1.40
N TYR A 23 17.96 -6.29 0.56
CA TYR A 23 18.51 -7.37 -0.25
C TYR A 23 19.60 -6.87 -1.18
N ARG A 24 19.43 -5.68 -1.75
CA ARG A 24 20.41 -5.07 -2.65
C ARG A 24 21.49 -4.31 -1.90
N ASN A 25 21.42 -4.27 -0.58
CA ASN A 25 22.39 -3.56 0.25
C ASN A 25 22.44 -2.08 -0.08
N LEU A 26 21.27 -1.47 -0.29
CA LEU A 26 21.13 -0.07 -0.64
C LEU A 26 20.63 0.72 0.56
N SER A 27 21.24 1.89 0.80
CA SER A 27 20.84 2.77 1.87
C SER A 27 19.61 3.59 1.49
N GLN A 28 18.63 3.67 2.39
CA GLN A 28 17.44 4.50 2.18
C GLN A 28 17.80 5.96 1.93
N LYS A 29 18.74 6.49 2.72
CA LYS A 29 19.17 7.87 2.56
C LYS A 29 19.81 8.12 1.21
N SER A 30 20.66 7.20 0.78
CA SER A 30 21.36 7.33 -0.49
C SER A 30 20.39 7.31 -1.67
N ILE A 31 19.47 6.36 -1.65
CA ILE A 31 18.47 6.23 -2.72
C ILE A 31 17.56 7.46 -2.76
N ALA A 32 17.07 7.88 -1.60
CA ALA A 32 16.20 9.07 -1.54
C ALA A 32 16.91 10.28 -2.14
N LYS A 33 18.18 10.47 -1.77
CA LYS A 33 18.98 11.59 -2.28
C LYS A 33 19.13 11.50 -3.80
N GLN A 34 19.47 10.32 -4.32
CA GLN A 34 19.68 10.15 -5.75
C GLN A 34 18.40 10.35 -6.54
N LEU A 35 17.25 9.96 -5.97
CA LEU A 35 15.96 10.09 -6.65
C LEU A 35 15.30 11.45 -6.41
N GLY A 36 15.91 12.30 -5.59
CA GLY A 36 15.35 13.61 -5.30
C GLY A 36 14.09 13.55 -4.44
N ILE A 37 13.96 12.52 -3.61
CA ILE A 37 12.81 12.35 -2.71
C ILE A 37 13.25 12.70 -1.30
N PRO A 38 12.48 13.53 -0.57
CA PRO A 38 12.82 13.81 0.82
C PRO A 38 12.92 12.52 1.64
N TYR A 39 13.98 12.40 2.42
CA TYR A 39 14.21 11.17 3.18
C TYR A 39 13.04 10.82 4.09
N THR A 40 12.48 11.82 4.77
CA THR A 40 11.35 11.60 5.69
C THR A 40 10.17 10.98 4.97
N ALA A 41 9.81 11.53 3.80
CA ALA A 41 8.71 11.01 3.01
C ALA A 41 9.01 9.58 2.55
N PHE A 42 10.22 9.34 2.06
CA PHE A 42 10.63 8.03 1.61
C PHE A 42 10.55 7.00 2.74
N ASN A 43 11.10 7.36 3.90
CA ASN A 43 11.10 6.49 5.07
C ASN A 43 9.68 6.17 5.55
N GLU A 44 8.78 7.16 5.52
CA GLU A 44 7.39 6.94 5.92
C GLU A 44 6.67 5.98 4.98
N ILE A 45 6.95 6.06 3.69
CA ILE A 45 6.38 5.13 2.73
C ILE A 45 6.88 3.71 3.00
N LEU A 46 8.18 3.56 3.22
CA LEU A 46 8.78 2.25 3.46
C LEU A 46 8.28 1.62 4.75
N ASN A 47 7.88 2.43 5.71
CA ASN A 47 7.35 1.95 6.98
C ASN A 47 5.81 1.88 7.01
N GLY A 48 5.17 2.05 5.86
CA GLY A 48 3.72 1.89 5.76
C GLY A 48 2.91 3.02 6.35
N LYS A 49 3.54 4.15 6.67
CA LYS A 49 2.85 5.29 7.27
C LYS A 49 2.27 6.23 6.24
N ARG A 50 2.60 6.03 4.99
CA ARG A 50 2.18 6.88 3.90
C ARG A 50 1.90 5.98 2.69
N PRO A 51 0.80 6.20 1.94
CA PRO A 51 0.51 5.35 0.80
C PRO A 51 1.47 5.60 -0.36
N ILE A 52 1.62 4.59 -1.21
CA ILE A 52 2.34 4.74 -2.46
C ILE A 52 1.42 5.40 -3.47
N THR A 53 1.90 6.50 -4.05
CA THR A 53 1.19 7.15 -5.16
C THR A 53 1.60 6.49 -6.48
N THR A 54 0.82 6.75 -7.52
CA THR A 54 1.14 6.27 -8.86
C THR A 54 2.52 6.73 -9.30
N ASP A 55 2.83 8.01 -9.08
CA ASP A 55 4.14 8.56 -9.45
C ASP A 55 5.27 7.83 -8.73
N PHE A 56 5.11 7.63 -7.44
CA PHE A 56 6.13 6.95 -6.65
C PHE A 56 6.34 5.50 -7.14
N ALA A 57 5.23 4.81 -7.45
CA ALA A 57 5.33 3.45 -7.97
C ALA A 57 6.13 3.42 -9.28
N MET A 58 5.90 4.38 -10.17
CA MET A 58 6.61 4.46 -11.43
C MET A 58 8.09 4.79 -11.24
N ILE A 59 8.39 5.64 -10.26
CA ILE A 59 9.79 5.95 -9.91
C ILE A 59 10.49 4.69 -9.41
N MET A 60 9.81 3.91 -8.57
CA MET A 60 10.39 2.68 -8.05
C MET A 60 10.61 1.64 -9.17
N GLU A 61 9.71 1.58 -10.12
CA GLU A 61 9.90 0.71 -11.27
C GLU A 61 11.14 1.13 -12.07
N ALA A 62 11.27 2.42 -12.32
CA ALA A 62 12.42 2.93 -13.06
C ALA A 62 13.73 2.70 -12.30
N ALA A 63 13.71 2.88 -10.98
CA ALA A 63 14.92 2.80 -10.17
C ALA A 63 15.31 1.37 -9.81
N LEU A 64 14.34 0.54 -9.48
CA LEU A 64 14.60 -0.79 -8.91
C LEU A 64 14.08 -1.93 -9.78
N GLY A 65 13.30 -1.63 -10.81
CA GLY A 65 12.74 -2.67 -11.66
C GLY A 65 11.55 -3.39 -11.04
N VAL A 66 11.01 -2.89 -9.92
CA VAL A 66 9.82 -3.46 -9.31
C VAL A 66 8.61 -2.93 -10.07
N PRO A 67 7.79 -3.79 -10.71
CA PRO A 67 6.70 -3.30 -11.55
C PRO A 67 5.73 -2.40 -10.82
N ALA A 68 5.44 -1.26 -11.42
CA ALA A 68 4.55 -0.28 -10.81
C ALA A 68 3.16 -0.85 -10.54
N TYR A 69 2.66 -1.69 -11.46
CA TYR A 69 1.32 -2.26 -11.28
C TYR A 69 1.24 -3.19 -10.06
N ILE A 70 2.35 -3.85 -9.72
CA ILE A 70 2.39 -4.69 -8.53
C ILE A 70 2.33 -3.83 -7.28
N LEU A 71 3.11 -2.75 -7.26
CA LEU A 71 3.12 -1.84 -6.11
C LEU A 71 1.75 -1.19 -5.94
N ALA A 72 1.15 -0.73 -7.03
CA ALA A 72 -0.17 -0.11 -6.98
C ALA A 72 -1.24 -1.12 -6.54
N GLY A 73 -1.15 -2.36 -7.03
CA GLY A 73 -2.07 -3.43 -6.62
C GLY A 73 -1.97 -3.74 -5.15
N MET A 74 -0.76 -3.81 -4.62
CA MET A 74 -0.54 -4.06 -3.20
C MET A 74 -1.12 -2.91 -2.35
N GLN A 75 -0.98 -1.67 -2.81
CA GLN A 75 -1.54 -0.53 -2.09
C GLN A 75 -3.06 -0.61 -2.07
N THR A 76 -3.69 -0.96 -3.18
CA THR A 76 -5.13 -1.11 -3.25
C THR A 76 -5.61 -2.21 -2.30
N ASP A 77 -4.94 -3.36 -2.33
CA ASP A 77 -5.29 -4.47 -1.45
C ASP A 77 -5.14 -4.08 0.01
N TYR A 78 -4.05 -3.38 0.34
CA TYR A 78 -3.82 -2.90 1.69
C TYR A 78 -4.95 -1.96 2.13
N ASN A 79 -5.32 -1.03 1.26
CA ASN A 79 -6.38 -0.07 1.57
C ASN A 79 -7.71 -0.76 1.83
N LEU A 80 -8.04 -1.75 0.99
CA LEU A 80 -9.28 -2.50 1.16
C LEU A 80 -9.29 -3.28 2.47
N GLN A 81 -8.18 -3.92 2.82
CA GLN A 81 -8.08 -4.67 4.06
C GLN A 81 -8.20 -3.76 5.28
N MET A 82 -7.56 -2.60 5.23
CA MET A 82 -7.66 -1.64 6.32
C MET A 82 -9.08 -1.09 6.44
N ALA A 83 -9.74 -0.82 5.31
CA ALA A 83 -11.12 -0.33 5.32
C ALA A 83 -12.07 -1.36 5.92
N GLN A 84 -11.82 -2.66 5.72
CA GLN A 84 -12.65 -3.70 6.29
C GLN A 84 -12.61 -3.72 7.83
N LYS A 85 -11.61 -3.11 8.42
CA LYS A 85 -11.47 -3.01 9.87
C LYS A 85 -12.10 -1.74 10.44
N ASP A 86 -12.57 -0.85 9.57
CA ASP A 86 -13.16 0.41 9.98
C ASP A 86 -14.61 0.19 10.39
N SER A 87 -14.88 0.26 11.69
CA SER A 87 -16.22 -0.01 12.22
C SER A 87 -17.25 1.02 11.74
N LYS A 88 -16.84 2.26 11.56
CA LYS A 88 -17.71 3.32 11.09
C LYS A 88 -18.15 3.06 9.65
N LEU A 89 -17.21 2.69 8.81
CA LEU A 89 -17.50 2.34 7.42
C LEU A 89 -18.39 1.10 7.37
N ASN A 90 -18.07 0.08 8.16
CA ASN A 90 -18.84 -1.16 8.18
C ASN A 90 -20.28 -0.92 8.57
N LYS A 91 -20.52 -0.04 9.55
CA LYS A 91 -21.87 0.33 9.94
C LYS A 91 -22.61 0.97 8.77
N ARG A 92 -21.97 1.89 8.07
CA ARG A 92 -22.58 2.56 6.93
C ARG A 92 -22.88 1.56 5.80
N LEU A 93 -21.96 0.64 5.55
CA LEU A 93 -22.15 -0.39 4.51
C LEU A 93 -23.34 -1.29 4.87
N SER A 94 -23.51 -1.62 6.14
CA SER A 94 -24.63 -2.43 6.61
C SER A 94 -25.94 -1.70 6.35
N GLU A 95 -26.00 -0.39 6.60
CA GLU A 95 -27.19 0.40 6.35
C GLU A 95 -27.51 0.47 4.85
N ILE A 96 -26.48 0.65 4.04
CA ILE A 96 -26.66 0.67 2.59
C ILE A 96 -27.15 -0.69 2.09
N HIS A 97 -26.62 -1.76 2.64
CA HIS A 97 -26.99 -3.11 2.24
C HIS A 97 -28.48 -3.37 2.46
N LYS A 98 -29.04 -2.82 3.53
CA LYS A 98 -30.46 -2.99 3.85
C LYS A 98 -31.38 -2.38 2.80
N ILE A 99 -30.93 -1.32 2.14
CA ILE A 99 -31.74 -0.64 1.13
C ILE A 99 -31.33 -0.98 -0.28
N ALA A 100 -30.29 -1.80 -0.46
CA ALA A 100 -29.71 -2.05 -1.78
C ALA A 100 -30.67 -2.78 -2.71
N THR A 101 -31.61 -3.55 -2.16
CA THR A 101 -32.59 -4.27 -2.99
C THR A 101 -33.44 -3.32 -3.84
N ILE A 102 -33.51 -2.04 -3.47
CA ILE A 102 -34.26 -1.05 -4.24
C ILE A 102 -33.63 -0.81 -5.60
N PHE A 103 -32.31 -1.08 -5.72
CA PHE A 103 -31.53 -0.78 -6.93
C PHE A 103 -31.42 -1.96 -7.89
N TYR A 104 -31.89 -3.13 -7.51
CA TYR A 104 -31.76 -4.34 -8.33
C TYR A 104 -33.02 -4.75 -9.05
#